data_048208118ea1a4247141c7b1356a6eb8
#
_entry.id   048208118ea1a4247141c7b1356a6eb8
#
_cell.length_a   1.000
_cell.length_b   1.000
_cell.length_c   1.000
_cell.angle_alpha   90.00
_cell.angle_beta   90.00
_cell.angle_gamma   90.00
#
_symmetry.space_group_name_H-M   'P 1'
#
loop_
_entity.id
_entity.type
_entity.pdbx_description
1 polymer ?
#
loop_
_entity_poly.entity_id
_entity_poly.type
_entity_poly.pdbx_seq_one_letter_code
_entity_poly.pdbx_strand_id
1 'polypeptide(L)'
;MDGHFVPNISFGPDIVKAIKKESTIPLKTHLMINNPEKYIDEFIEAGSDMIIFHQETVIHCDRLVDYIRDKGVKVGISIIPSTHESVLEYIYEKFDEILIMTVNPGFGGQKFLSSQLKKIHNLSIMTSKMPDIDIGVDGGINPDTLKKCAKNGANLAIAGNYIFKGNEY
;
A
#
# COMPACT_ATOMS: atom_id res chain seq x y z
N MET A 1 -11.42 3.83 1.46
CA MET A 1 -12.00 4.02 0.10
C MET A 1 -13.11 5.05 0.20
N ASP A 2 -13.20 5.98 -0.73
CA ASP A 2 -14.01 7.21 -0.60
C ASP A 2 -15.10 7.41 -1.70
N GLY A 3 -15.22 6.47 -2.62
CA GLY A 3 -16.15 6.60 -3.75
C GLY A 3 -15.71 7.58 -4.85
N HIS A 4 -14.49 8.15 -4.73
CA HIS A 4 -13.92 9.08 -5.72
C HIS A 4 -12.66 8.51 -6.37
N PHE A 5 -11.59 8.27 -5.60
CA PHE A 5 -10.41 7.61 -6.11
C PHE A 5 -10.72 6.18 -6.57
N VAL A 6 -11.56 5.48 -5.81
CA VAL A 6 -12.12 4.17 -6.16
C VAL A 6 -13.64 4.20 -6.06
N PRO A 7 -14.38 3.42 -6.88
CA PRO A 7 -15.84 3.47 -6.93
C PRO A 7 -16.53 2.75 -5.75
N ASN A 8 -15.85 2.66 -4.60
CA ASN A 8 -16.32 1.95 -3.42
C ASN A 8 -16.07 2.78 -2.16
N ILE A 9 -16.87 2.56 -1.11
CA ILE A 9 -16.71 3.19 0.21
C ILE A 9 -16.43 2.07 1.22
N SER A 10 -15.48 2.29 2.13
CA SER A 10 -15.14 1.29 3.15
C SER A 10 -14.89 1.92 4.53
N PHE A 11 -13.81 1.53 5.19
CA PHE A 11 -13.52 1.88 6.58
C PHE A 11 -13.07 3.33 6.74
N GLY A 12 -13.52 3.97 7.84
CA GLY A 12 -13.02 5.24 8.32
C GLY A 12 -12.16 5.09 9.59
N PRO A 13 -11.69 6.20 10.18
CA PRO A 13 -10.85 6.21 11.39
C PRO A 13 -11.47 5.46 12.59
N ASP A 14 -12.79 5.54 12.77
CA ASP A 14 -13.48 4.85 13.87
C ASP A 14 -13.32 3.32 13.82
N ILE A 15 -13.34 2.75 12.63
CA ILE A 15 -13.11 1.31 12.46
C ILE A 15 -11.65 0.95 12.75
N VAL A 16 -10.69 1.76 12.29
CA VAL A 16 -9.27 1.58 12.62
C VAL A 16 -9.06 1.63 14.13
N LYS A 17 -9.67 2.60 14.81
CA LYS A 17 -9.63 2.74 16.28
C LYS A 17 -10.23 1.54 16.99
N ALA A 18 -11.34 0.99 16.50
CA ALA A 18 -11.95 -0.21 17.07
C ALA A 18 -11.04 -1.44 16.91
N ILE A 19 -10.45 -1.63 15.72
CA ILE A 19 -9.50 -2.72 15.47
C ILE A 19 -8.26 -2.56 16.35
N LYS A 20 -7.72 -1.34 16.49
CA LYS A 20 -6.51 -1.10 17.30
C LYS A 20 -6.67 -1.49 18.75
N LYS A 21 -7.86 -1.34 19.33
CA LYS A 21 -8.14 -1.76 20.72
C LYS A 21 -7.98 -3.26 20.95
N GLU A 22 -8.29 -4.06 19.94
CA GLU A 22 -8.25 -5.52 19.99
C GLU A 22 -6.97 -6.11 19.41
N SER A 23 -6.22 -5.31 18.61
CA SER A 23 -5.02 -5.77 17.89
C SER A 23 -3.78 -5.66 18.75
N THR A 24 -3.02 -6.75 18.83
CA THR A 24 -1.66 -6.77 19.39
C THR A 24 -0.56 -6.63 18.34
N ILE A 25 -0.93 -6.64 17.05
CA ILE A 25 -0.02 -6.46 15.92
C ILE A 25 -0.13 -5.06 15.34
N PRO A 26 0.92 -4.56 14.66
CA PRO A 26 0.87 -3.26 14.01
C PRO A 26 -0.26 -3.16 12.98
N LEU A 27 -0.94 -2.01 12.94
CA LEU A 27 -1.96 -1.70 11.96
C LEU A 27 -1.38 -0.85 10.82
N LYS A 28 -1.51 -1.35 9.61
CA LYS A 28 -1.18 -0.65 8.38
C LYS A 28 -2.47 -0.18 7.72
N THR A 29 -2.62 1.14 7.56
CA THR A 29 -3.80 1.74 6.94
C THR A 29 -3.48 2.15 5.51
N HIS A 30 -4.14 1.50 4.54
CA HIS A 30 -4.00 1.81 3.12
C HIS A 30 -5.15 2.74 2.68
N LEU A 31 -4.81 3.99 2.38
CA LEU A 31 -5.73 5.06 2.00
C LEU A 31 -5.94 5.10 0.48
N MET A 32 -7.04 4.50 0.02
CA MET A 32 -7.52 4.60 -1.36
C MET A 32 -8.55 5.74 -1.45
N ILE A 33 -8.09 6.98 -1.22
CA ILE A 33 -8.93 8.18 -1.15
C ILE A 33 -8.26 9.37 -1.85
N ASN A 34 -9.06 10.31 -2.33
CA ASN A 34 -8.56 11.60 -2.79
C ASN A 34 -8.18 12.51 -1.59
N ASN A 35 -7.18 13.35 -1.78
CA ASN A 35 -6.71 14.32 -0.78
C ASN A 35 -6.46 13.67 0.60
N PRO A 36 -5.65 12.59 0.68
CA PRO A 36 -5.41 11.89 1.94
C PRO A 36 -4.83 12.79 3.03
N GLU A 37 -4.13 13.86 2.67
CA GLU A 37 -3.53 14.84 3.58
C GLU A 37 -4.55 15.46 4.55
N LYS A 38 -5.83 15.46 4.22
CA LYS A 38 -6.90 15.98 5.10
C LYS A 38 -7.27 15.04 6.25
N TYR A 39 -6.88 13.77 6.15
CA TYR A 39 -7.32 12.71 7.06
C TYR A 39 -6.18 12.02 7.81
N ILE A 40 -4.92 12.41 7.52
CA ILE A 40 -3.74 11.78 8.12
C ILE A 40 -3.80 11.80 9.64
N ASP A 41 -4.11 12.94 10.24
CA ASP A 41 -4.15 13.10 11.71
C ASP A 41 -5.21 12.18 12.33
N GLU A 42 -6.40 12.10 11.74
CA GLU A 42 -7.48 11.24 12.23
C GLU A 42 -7.10 9.75 12.21
N PHE A 43 -6.40 9.29 11.16
CA PHE A 43 -5.93 7.91 11.07
C PHE A 43 -4.75 7.62 12.01
N ILE A 44 -3.87 8.58 12.25
CA ILE A 44 -2.80 8.47 13.25
C ILE A 44 -3.41 8.38 14.65
N GLU A 45 -4.33 9.29 15.01
CA GLU A 45 -5.03 9.27 16.30
C GLU A 45 -5.88 8.01 16.51
N ALA A 46 -6.40 7.43 15.43
CA ALA A 46 -7.07 6.12 15.46
C ALA A 46 -6.13 4.95 15.77
N GLY A 47 -4.80 5.14 15.69
CA GLY A 47 -3.79 4.16 16.06
C GLY A 47 -3.15 3.42 14.88
N SER A 48 -3.12 4.04 13.69
CA SER A 48 -2.34 3.50 12.58
C SER A 48 -0.85 3.55 12.88
N ASP A 49 -0.17 2.41 12.79
CA ASP A 49 1.29 2.31 12.96
C ASP A 49 2.03 2.62 11.65
N MET A 50 1.33 2.49 10.51
CA MET A 50 1.81 2.84 9.19
C MET A 50 0.64 3.37 8.35
N ILE A 51 0.90 4.42 7.57
CA ILE A 51 -0.05 4.94 6.59
C ILE A 51 0.54 4.75 5.19
N ILE A 52 -0.25 4.15 4.30
CA ILE A 52 0.05 4.05 2.88
C ILE A 52 -0.97 4.88 2.12
N PHE A 53 -0.52 5.78 1.27
CA PHE A 53 -1.37 6.56 0.39
C PHE A 53 -0.96 6.38 -1.08
N HIS A 54 -1.79 6.80 -2.02
CA HIS A 54 -1.51 6.69 -3.44
C HIS A 54 -0.79 7.93 -3.98
N GLN A 55 0.30 7.70 -4.75
CA GLN A 55 1.02 8.78 -5.43
C GLN A 55 0.10 9.64 -6.29
N GLU A 56 -0.89 9.03 -6.91
CA GLU A 56 -1.83 9.67 -7.82
C GLU A 56 -2.80 10.65 -7.13
N THR A 57 -2.88 10.60 -5.81
CA THR A 57 -3.84 11.42 -5.03
C THR A 57 -3.19 12.60 -4.30
N VAL A 58 -1.87 12.74 -4.42
CA VAL A 58 -1.08 13.76 -3.67
C VAL A 58 -0.18 14.55 -4.62
N ILE A 59 -0.32 15.88 -4.62
CA ILE A 59 0.52 16.75 -5.44
C ILE A 59 1.91 16.95 -4.81
N HIS A 60 1.96 17.17 -3.50
CA HIS A 60 3.19 17.45 -2.76
C HIS A 60 3.58 16.25 -1.89
N CYS A 61 3.87 15.12 -2.54
CA CYS A 61 4.16 13.85 -1.88
C CYS A 61 5.32 13.98 -0.87
N ASP A 62 6.41 14.61 -1.25
CA ASP A 62 7.58 14.83 -0.40
C ASP A 62 7.21 15.48 0.95
N ARG A 63 6.41 16.54 0.92
CA ARG A 63 5.92 17.24 2.13
C ARG A 63 5.04 16.35 3.00
N LEU A 64 4.16 15.55 2.37
CA LEU A 64 3.25 14.68 3.11
C LEU A 64 4.00 13.55 3.82
N VAL A 65 5.02 13.00 3.18
CA VAL A 65 5.90 11.98 3.79
C VAL A 65 6.57 12.53 5.05
N ASP A 66 7.21 13.71 4.94
CA ASP A 66 7.88 14.34 6.09
C ASP A 66 6.88 14.62 7.21
N TYR A 67 5.68 15.11 6.88
CA TYR A 67 4.62 15.36 7.86
C TYR A 67 4.21 14.09 8.64
N ILE A 68 4.03 12.96 7.96
CA ILE A 68 3.67 11.69 8.61
C ILE A 68 4.83 11.19 9.48
N ARG A 69 6.06 11.26 8.98
CA ARG A 69 7.26 10.85 9.72
C ARG A 69 7.50 11.68 10.98
N ASP A 70 7.26 12.98 10.93
CA ASP A 70 7.37 13.88 12.10
C ASP A 70 6.37 13.51 13.22
N LYS A 71 5.28 12.82 12.88
CA LYS A 71 4.33 12.25 13.85
C LYS A 71 4.78 10.89 14.43
N GLY A 72 5.93 10.37 14.02
CA GLY A 72 6.46 9.08 14.48
C GLY A 72 5.77 7.85 13.87
N VAL A 73 5.05 8.01 12.76
CA VAL A 73 4.33 6.94 12.06
C VAL A 73 5.10 6.54 10.79
N LYS A 74 5.16 5.24 10.51
CA LYS A 74 5.74 4.72 9.27
C LYS A 74 4.92 5.15 8.06
N VAL A 75 5.59 5.33 6.92
CA VAL A 75 4.93 5.79 5.71
C VAL A 75 5.25 4.89 4.51
N GLY A 76 4.20 4.52 3.80
CA GLY A 76 4.29 3.81 2.52
C GLY A 76 3.64 4.61 1.39
N ILE A 77 4.07 4.29 0.18
CA ILE A 77 3.49 4.83 -1.06
C ILE A 77 2.92 3.71 -1.90
N SER A 78 1.74 3.92 -2.46
CA SER A 78 1.14 2.99 -3.42
C SER A 78 1.06 3.60 -4.81
N ILE A 79 1.19 2.78 -5.85
CA ILE A 79 0.98 3.16 -7.25
C ILE A 79 0.04 2.18 -7.93
N ILE A 80 -0.91 2.72 -8.71
CA ILE A 80 -1.87 1.93 -9.48
C ILE A 80 -1.22 1.25 -10.70
N PRO A 81 -1.88 0.27 -11.35
CA PRO A 81 -1.29 -0.45 -12.48
C PRO A 81 -0.83 0.42 -13.64
N SER A 82 -1.52 1.52 -13.93
CA SER A 82 -1.19 2.42 -15.04
C SER A 82 -0.10 3.45 -14.74
N THR A 83 0.28 3.63 -13.48
CA THR A 83 1.35 4.57 -13.07
C THR A 83 2.72 3.91 -13.23
N HIS A 84 3.65 4.59 -13.91
CA HIS A 84 5.01 4.11 -14.07
C HIS A 84 5.80 4.33 -12.76
N GLU A 85 6.66 3.39 -12.39
CA GLU A 85 7.43 3.43 -11.14
C GLU A 85 8.42 4.61 -11.06
N SER A 86 8.82 5.18 -12.20
CA SER A 86 9.73 6.34 -12.24
C SER A 86 9.19 7.60 -11.53
N VAL A 87 7.89 7.68 -11.27
CA VAL A 87 7.32 8.77 -10.48
C VAL A 87 7.87 8.83 -9.05
N LEU A 88 8.49 7.73 -8.59
CA LEU A 88 9.09 7.63 -7.27
C LEU A 88 10.59 7.92 -7.25
N GLU A 89 11.24 8.13 -8.41
CA GLU A 89 12.70 8.21 -8.56
C GLU A 89 13.38 9.20 -7.60
N TYR A 90 12.71 10.31 -7.28
CA TYR A 90 13.28 11.36 -6.42
C TYR A 90 12.88 11.28 -4.95
N ILE A 91 11.99 10.32 -4.59
CA ILE A 91 11.40 10.26 -3.24
C ILE A 91 11.37 8.87 -2.62
N TYR A 92 11.75 7.80 -3.36
CA TYR A 92 11.61 6.42 -2.88
C TYR A 92 12.36 6.15 -1.56
N GLU A 93 13.49 6.82 -1.32
CA GLU A 93 14.30 6.67 -0.11
C GLU A 93 13.57 7.09 1.18
N LYS A 94 12.48 7.83 1.06
CA LYS A 94 11.70 8.33 2.20
C LYS A 94 10.63 7.35 2.67
N PHE A 95 10.41 6.23 1.98
CA PHE A 95 9.34 5.29 2.32
C PHE A 95 9.87 4.08 3.08
N ASP A 96 9.03 3.58 4.00
CA ASP A 96 9.24 2.28 4.65
C ASP A 96 8.69 1.14 3.77
N GLU A 97 7.73 1.45 2.87
CA GLU A 97 7.14 0.49 1.94
C GLU A 97 6.74 1.15 0.61
N ILE A 98 7.01 0.46 -0.49
CA ILE A 98 6.45 0.78 -1.80
C ILE A 98 5.48 -0.33 -2.17
N LEU A 99 4.17 -0.02 -2.17
CA LEU A 99 3.09 -0.96 -2.45
C LEU A 99 2.66 -0.89 -3.92
N ILE A 100 2.80 -1.99 -4.64
CA ILE A 100 2.41 -2.09 -6.04
C ILE A 100 1.02 -2.72 -6.12
N MET A 101 0.06 -1.98 -6.68
CA MET A 101 -1.24 -2.54 -7.00
C MET A 101 -1.11 -3.49 -8.19
N THR A 102 -1.40 -4.77 -7.97
CA THR A 102 -1.39 -5.81 -9.00
C THR A 102 -2.78 -6.11 -9.57
N VAL A 103 -3.75 -5.28 -9.19
CA VAL A 103 -5.10 -5.14 -9.75
C VAL A 103 -5.49 -3.67 -9.75
N ASN A 104 -6.57 -3.28 -10.44
CA ASN A 104 -7.14 -1.95 -10.25
C ASN A 104 -7.74 -1.85 -8.84
N PRO A 105 -7.41 -0.81 -8.05
CA PRO A 105 -7.91 -0.69 -6.68
C PRO A 105 -9.43 -0.52 -6.62
N GLY A 106 -10.02 -0.89 -5.45
CA GLY A 106 -11.44 -0.70 -5.14
C GLY A 106 -12.22 -1.99 -4.87
N PHE A 107 -11.92 -3.10 -5.53
CA PHE A 107 -12.63 -4.38 -5.33
C PHE A 107 -11.66 -5.54 -5.15
N GLY A 108 -12.02 -6.44 -4.23
CA GLY A 108 -11.29 -7.69 -4.04
C GLY A 108 -11.66 -8.77 -5.07
N GLY A 109 -10.82 -9.82 -5.19
CA GLY A 109 -11.10 -10.99 -6.03
C GLY A 109 -10.84 -10.80 -7.53
N GLN A 110 -10.15 -9.75 -7.91
CA GLN A 110 -9.74 -9.49 -9.28
C GLN A 110 -8.58 -10.41 -9.72
N LYS A 111 -8.47 -10.60 -11.04
CA LYS A 111 -7.37 -11.34 -11.65
C LYS A 111 -6.07 -10.53 -11.59
N PHE A 112 -5.00 -11.18 -11.15
CA PHE A 112 -3.65 -10.62 -11.12
C PHE A 112 -3.19 -10.10 -12.49
N LEU A 113 -2.65 -8.89 -12.52
CA LEU A 113 -2.10 -8.25 -13.72
C LEU A 113 -0.61 -8.56 -13.86
N SER A 114 -0.26 -9.51 -14.72
CA SER A 114 1.12 -9.97 -14.92
C SER A 114 2.07 -8.87 -15.44
N SER A 115 1.55 -7.82 -16.05
CA SER A 115 2.33 -6.64 -16.47
C SER A 115 3.04 -5.96 -15.29
N GLN A 116 2.51 -6.10 -14.07
CA GLN A 116 3.08 -5.49 -12.88
C GLN A 116 4.37 -6.17 -12.40
N LEU A 117 4.67 -7.38 -12.87
CA LEU A 117 5.92 -8.08 -12.55
C LEU A 117 7.16 -7.28 -12.99
N LYS A 118 7.08 -6.60 -14.15
CA LYS A 118 8.15 -5.71 -14.62
C LYS A 118 8.36 -4.51 -13.68
N LYS A 119 7.25 -3.91 -13.19
CA LYS A 119 7.29 -2.80 -12.25
C LYS A 119 7.95 -3.22 -10.92
N ILE A 120 7.58 -4.40 -10.39
CA ILE A 120 8.19 -4.97 -9.18
C ILE A 120 9.70 -5.12 -9.39
N HIS A 121 10.11 -5.70 -10.52
CA HIS A 121 11.53 -5.89 -10.84
C HIS A 121 12.29 -4.56 -10.93
N ASN A 122 11.75 -3.56 -11.61
CA ASN A 122 12.38 -2.25 -11.74
C ASN A 122 12.53 -1.57 -10.36
N LEU A 123 11.51 -1.64 -9.51
CA LEU A 123 11.56 -1.12 -8.15
C LEU A 123 12.58 -1.86 -7.29
N SER A 124 12.71 -3.17 -7.41
CA SER A 124 13.72 -3.94 -6.67
C SER A 124 15.15 -3.55 -7.03
N ILE A 125 15.37 -3.17 -8.29
CA ILE A 125 16.67 -2.61 -8.71
C ILE A 125 16.86 -1.19 -8.14
N MET A 126 15.84 -0.34 -8.23
CA MET A 126 15.87 1.03 -7.73
C MET A 126 16.18 1.07 -6.23
N THR A 127 15.55 0.19 -5.44
CA THR A 127 15.72 0.12 -3.98
C THR A 127 16.85 -0.80 -3.51
N SER A 128 17.64 -1.37 -4.41
CA SER A 128 18.65 -2.40 -4.10
C SER A 128 19.70 -1.98 -3.05
N LYS A 129 19.93 -0.68 -2.90
CA LYS A 129 20.84 -0.11 -1.89
C LYS A 129 20.15 0.27 -0.58
N MET A 130 18.84 0.09 -0.50
CA MET A 130 17.97 0.48 0.62
C MET A 130 17.24 -0.77 1.14
N PRO A 131 17.94 -1.68 1.86
CA PRO A 131 17.37 -2.97 2.25
C PRO A 131 16.19 -2.87 3.23
N ASP A 132 16.01 -1.71 3.85
CA ASP A 132 14.93 -1.46 4.82
C ASP A 132 13.60 -1.04 4.15
N ILE A 133 13.58 -0.87 2.81
CA ILE A 133 12.36 -0.55 2.08
C ILE A 133 11.66 -1.85 1.66
N ASP A 134 10.45 -2.07 2.15
CA ASP A 134 9.63 -3.19 1.70
C ASP A 134 9.02 -2.93 0.32
N ILE A 135 9.07 -3.94 -0.55
CA ILE A 135 8.34 -3.96 -1.82
C ILE A 135 7.11 -4.84 -1.65
N GLY A 136 5.98 -4.17 -1.39
CA GLY A 136 4.68 -4.81 -1.19
C GLY A 136 3.92 -5.02 -2.49
N VAL A 137 3.08 -6.05 -2.53
CA VAL A 137 2.14 -6.31 -3.64
C VAL A 137 0.74 -6.57 -3.09
N ASP A 138 -0.26 -5.94 -3.74
CA ASP A 138 -1.67 -6.10 -3.37
C ASP A 138 -2.54 -6.32 -4.62
N GLY A 139 -3.31 -7.41 -4.60
CA GLY A 139 -4.32 -7.73 -5.60
C GLY A 139 -4.07 -9.04 -6.36
N GLY A 140 -5.02 -9.96 -6.27
CA GLY A 140 -4.96 -11.26 -6.94
C GLY A 140 -3.84 -12.18 -6.45
N ILE A 141 -3.39 -11.98 -5.20
CA ILE A 141 -2.30 -12.75 -4.60
C ILE A 141 -2.82 -14.12 -4.15
N ASN A 142 -2.11 -15.15 -4.61
CA ASN A 142 -2.25 -16.56 -4.26
C ASN A 142 -0.86 -17.21 -4.34
N PRO A 143 -0.67 -18.49 -3.99
CA PRO A 143 0.65 -19.13 -3.98
C PRO A 143 1.42 -19.04 -5.31
N ASP A 144 0.72 -19.09 -6.46
CA ASP A 144 1.39 -19.02 -7.77
C ASP A 144 1.80 -17.61 -8.15
N THR A 145 0.93 -16.61 -7.91
CA THR A 145 1.24 -15.20 -8.18
C THR A 145 2.26 -14.68 -7.19
N LEU A 146 2.20 -15.11 -5.91
CA LEU A 146 3.20 -14.78 -4.89
C LEU A 146 4.62 -15.22 -5.31
N LYS A 147 4.77 -16.47 -5.79
CA LYS A 147 6.06 -16.97 -6.29
C LYS A 147 6.61 -16.09 -7.42
N LYS A 148 5.73 -15.62 -8.32
CA LYS A 148 6.13 -14.73 -9.42
C LYS A 148 6.57 -13.36 -8.90
N CYS A 149 5.84 -12.79 -7.95
CA CYS A 149 6.20 -11.51 -7.32
C CYS A 149 7.54 -11.59 -6.58
N ALA A 150 7.72 -12.63 -5.75
CA ALA A 150 8.97 -12.85 -5.02
C ALA A 150 10.19 -13.01 -5.94
N LYS A 151 10.05 -13.73 -7.06
CA LYS A 151 11.12 -13.86 -8.07
C LYS A 151 11.50 -12.53 -8.73
N ASN A 152 10.61 -11.55 -8.71
CA ASN A 152 10.84 -10.20 -9.24
C ASN A 152 11.25 -9.19 -8.15
N GLY A 153 11.38 -9.62 -6.89
CA GLY A 153 11.94 -8.80 -5.82
C GLY A 153 10.91 -8.27 -4.79
N ALA A 154 9.63 -8.66 -4.89
CA ALA A 154 8.68 -8.37 -3.81
C ALA A 154 9.01 -9.20 -2.56
N ASN A 155 8.99 -8.57 -1.39
CA ASN A 155 9.25 -9.20 -0.08
C ASN A 155 8.05 -9.15 0.86
N LEU A 156 6.97 -8.43 0.48
CA LEU A 156 5.74 -8.33 1.25
C LEU A 156 4.52 -8.56 0.34
N ALA A 157 3.51 -9.29 0.84
CA ALA A 157 2.30 -9.60 0.06
C ALA A 157 1.03 -9.42 0.89
N ILE A 158 0.01 -8.82 0.26
CA ILE A 158 -1.31 -8.63 0.84
C ILE A 158 -2.28 -9.57 0.13
N ALA A 159 -2.85 -10.53 0.88
CA ALA A 159 -3.64 -11.63 0.34
C ALA A 159 -5.02 -11.77 1.05
N GLY A 160 -5.86 -10.73 0.96
CA GLY A 160 -7.16 -10.72 1.63
C GLY A 160 -8.10 -11.84 1.14
N ASN A 161 -8.48 -11.80 -0.13
CA ASN A 161 -9.47 -12.74 -0.69
C ASN A 161 -9.03 -14.21 -0.60
N TYR A 162 -7.76 -14.49 -0.82
CA TYR A 162 -7.24 -15.85 -0.75
C TYR A 162 -7.36 -16.43 0.66
N ILE A 163 -7.03 -15.62 1.68
CA ILE A 163 -7.08 -16.04 3.08
C ILE A 163 -8.52 -16.15 3.58
N PHE A 164 -9.35 -15.12 3.35
CA PHE A 164 -10.69 -15.06 3.97
C PHE A 164 -11.80 -15.76 3.18
N LYS A 165 -11.61 -16.08 1.91
CA LYS A 165 -12.56 -16.84 1.08
C LYS A 165 -12.10 -18.26 0.73
N GLY A 166 -10.86 -18.61 1.03
CA GLY A 166 -10.35 -19.97 0.90
C GLY A 166 -11.00 -20.89 1.95
N ASN A 167 -11.40 -22.09 1.53
CA ASN A 167 -12.03 -23.07 2.41
C ASN A 167 -11.04 -23.93 3.22
N GLU A 168 -9.73 -23.63 3.13
CA GLU A 168 -8.68 -24.40 3.85
C GLU A 168 -7.69 -23.41 4.49
N TYR A 169 -7.67 -23.47 5.82
CA TYR A 169 -6.57 -22.98 6.66
C TYR A 169 -5.67 -24.14 7.04
#